data_17831f47a75627a80d3223ac9a219017
#
_entry.id   17831f47a75627a80d3223ac9a219017
#
_cell.length_a   1.000
_cell.length_b   1.000
_cell.length_c   1.000
_cell.angle_alpha   90.00
_cell.angle_beta   90.00
_cell.angle_gamma   90.00
#
_symmetry.space_group_name_H-M   'P 1'
#
loop_
_entity.id
_entity.type
_entity.pdbx_description
1 polymer ?
#
loop_
_entity_poly.entity_id
_entity_poly.type
_entity_poly.pdbx_seq_one_letter_code
_entity_poly.pdbx_strand_id
1 'polypeptide(L)'
;GKITPYNFDDIVDKESTAEQFILRMISHCSYLLTEDVLPNNSLLYNKFKVLNELKQIRINNGSYNERIPAAQQNVIIEKLFKTTKGSITDKTFREFLQNELGYDFYSDELKITGYSADGKFANNMQSYWDFFGEDGIFMGTNYTEEDAEEIIKWITIFEDKDILKKKVEDTYPELSSAQVESILNKKYKGWGRLSKKLLVGLTIKDKETNLPKSIIDLMMETDKNFMQIINDDEYKFDYLIANENKLTENIKLSYDVVSQLATSPANKRGIYQALKVVQEIVDYMKYSPKNIMIEMARGSEKKGRKDDRKKYLQKLYEKIKSENSSVYNVYYKNLDSHLDSTEKIDTDKLYLYYLQEGKCLYCMK
;
A
#
# COMPACT_ATOMS: atom_id res chain seq x y z
N GLY A 1 1.10 -30.93 22.30
CA GLY A 1 2.48 -31.41 22.19
C GLY A 1 3.42 -30.25 21.85
N LYS A 2 4.72 -30.41 22.13
CA LYS A 2 5.68 -29.39 21.69
C LYS A 2 5.82 -29.43 20.17
N ILE A 3 5.79 -28.25 19.53
CA ILE A 3 6.07 -28.10 18.11
C ILE A 3 7.58 -28.28 17.91
N THR A 4 7.97 -29.17 17.01
CA THR A 4 9.35 -29.46 16.62
C THR A 4 9.48 -29.32 15.10
N PRO A 5 10.71 -29.19 14.54
CA PRO A 5 10.89 -29.16 13.09
C PRO A 5 10.36 -30.41 12.36
N TYR A 6 10.21 -31.53 13.06
CA TYR A 6 9.77 -32.80 12.48
C TYR A 6 8.26 -33.00 12.47
N ASN A 7 7.50 -32.27 13.30
CA ASN A 7 6.04 -32.36 13.40
C ASN A 7 5.35 -31.02 13.11
N PHE A 8 6.12 -30.06 12.61
CA PHE A 8 5.62 -28.72 12.34
C PHE A 8 4.48 -28.75 11.32
N ASP A 9 4.67 -29.47 10.23
CA ASP A 9 3.70 -29.57 9.13
C ASP A 9 2.43 -30.32 9.52
N ASP A 10 2.51 -31.22 10.51
CA ASP A 10 1.37 -32.00 11.01
C ASP A 10 0.52 -31.24 12.04
N ILE A 11 1.14 -30.28 12.76
CA ILE A 11 0.50 -29.59 13.89
C ILE A 11 0.12 -28.14 13.54
N VAL A 12 0.87 -27.49 12.64
CA VAL A 12 0.67 -26.08 12.29
C VAL A 12 -0.06 -25.99 10.97
N ASP A 13 -1.27 -25.45 11.02
CA ASP A 13 -1.95 -24.98 9.83
C ASP A 13 -1.23 -23.74 9.28
N LYS A 14 -0.36 -23.97 8.29
CA LYS A 14 0.48 -22.91 7.69
C LYS A 14 -0.37 -21.81 7.03
N GLU A 15 -1.46 -22.21 6.39
CA GLU A 15 -2.33 -21.29 5.64
C GLU A 15 -3.02 -20.32 6.61
N SER A 16 -3.73 -20.86 7.60
CA SER A 16 -4.42 -20.06 8.61
C SER A 16 -3.45 -19.23 9.46
N THR A 17 -2.29 -19.80 9.81
CA THR A 17 -1.28 -19.10 10.61
C THR A 17 -0.64 -17.94 9.84
N ALA A 18 -0.30 -18.14 8.56
CA ALA A 18 0.26 -17.11 7.71
C ALA A 18 -0.76 -15.99 7.49
N GLU A 19 -2.00 -16.32 7.16
CA GLU A 19 -3.07 -15.34 6.96
C GLU A 19 -3.30 -14.52 8.22
N GLN A 20 -3.49 -15.14 9.38
CA GLN A 20 -3.70 -14.44 10.65
C GLN A 20 -2.52 -13.57 11.05
N PHE A 21 -1.29 -14.03 10.82
CA PHE A 21 -0.09 -13.24 11.11
C PHE A 21 -0.06 -11.97 10.27
N ILE A 22 -0.32 -12.08 8.97
CA ILE A 22 -0.25 -10.96 8.04
C ILE A 22 -1.43 -10.00 8.27
N LEU A 23 -2.64 -10.51 8.52
CA LEU A 23 -3.79 -9.68 8.86
C LEU A 23 -3.51 -8.78 10.08
N ARG A 24 -2.76 -9.27 11.07
CA ARG A 24 -2.31 -8.46 12.22
C ARG A 24 -1.26 -7.40 11.86
N MET A 25 -0.61 -7.54 10.72
CA MET A 25 0.39 -6.57 10.23
C MET A 25 -0.21 -5.54 9.28
N ILE A 26 -1.46 -5.71 8.85
CA ILE A 26 -2.17 -4.75 8.01
C ILE A 26 -2.46 -3.50 8.85
N SER A 27 -2.14 -2.34 8.29
CA SER A 27 -2.47 -1.06 8.90
C SER A 27 -3.97 -0.80 8.85
N HIS A 28 -4.47 0.00 9.77
CA HIS A 28 -5.84 0.46 9.73
C HIS A 28 -6.01 1.72 8.87
N CYS A 29 -7.24 1.95 8.44
CA CYS A 29 -7.62 3.11 7.65
C CYS A 29 -7.31 4.42 8.39
N SER A 30 -6.80 5.41 7.67
CA SER A 30 -6.45 6.72 8.23
C SER A 30 -7.67 7.50 8.77
N TYR A 31 -8.88 7.13 8.35
CA TYR A 31 -10.13 7.77 8.75
C TYR A 31 -11.01 6.88 9.61
N LEU A 32 -11.02 5.57 9.38
CA LEU A 32 -11.80 4.58 10.12
C LEU A 32 -10.85 3.65 10.86
N LEU A 33 -10.64 3.91 12.14
CA LEU A 33 -9.55 3.30 12.93
C LEU A 33 -9.70 1.79 13.15
N THR A 34 -10.90 1.25 12.99
CA THR A 34 -11.21 -0.18 13.15
C THR A 34 -11.19 -0.96 11.84
N GLU A 35 -11.08 -0.27 10.70
CA GLU A 35 -11.18 -0.87 9.38
C GLU A 35 -9.80 -1.08 8.75
N ASP A 36 -9.58 -2.25 8.19
CA ASP A 36 -8.36 -2.56 7.47
C ASP A 36 -8.24 -1.78 6.16
N VAL A 37 -7.02 -1.45 5.78
CA VAL A 37 -6.75 -0.78 4.49
C VAL A 37 -6.83 -1.75 3.32
N LEU A 38 -7.18 -1.22 2.15
CA LEU A 38 -7.14 -1.96 0.89
C LEU A 38 -5.70 -2.21 0.43
N PRO A 39 -5.43 -3.31 -0.29
CA PRO A 39 -4.16 -3.49 -1.00
C PRO A 39 -3.88 -2.33 -1.97
N ASN A 40 -2.60 -2.01 -2.18
CA ASN A 40 -2.22 -0.97 -3.15
C ASN A 40 -2.72 -1.24 -4.58
N ASN A 41 -2.85 -2.51 -4.93
CA ASN A 41 -3.30 -2.98 -6.24
C ASN A 41 -4.80 -3.32 -6.28
N SER A 42 -5.57 -3.08 -5.21
CA SER A 42 -7.03 -3.20 -5.22
C SER A 42 -7.62 -2.39 -6.37
N LEU A 43 -8.60 -2.95 -7.08
CA LEU A 43 -9.28 -2.28 -8.19
C LEU A 43 -9.95 -0.99 -7.72
N LEU A 44 -10.65 -1.07 -6.59
CA LEU A 44 -11.30 0.08 -5.96
C LEU A 44 -10.28 1.15 -5.55
N TYR A 45 -9.15 0.74 -4.95
CA TYR A 45 -8.13 1.69 -4.51
C TYR A 45 -7.41 2.34 -5.70
N ASN A 46 -7.19 1.59 -6.79
CA ASN A 46 -6.64 2.15 -8.03
C ASN A 46 -7.63 3.11 -8.69
N LYS A 47 -8.92 2.76 -8.76
CA LYS A 47 -9.98 3.66 -9.24
C LYS A 47 -10.01 4.96 -8.43
N PHE A 48 -9.96 4.86 -7.11
CA PHE A 48 -9.87 6.02 -6.23
C PHE A 48 -8.65 6.92 -6.53
N LYS A 49 -7.46 6.32 -6.65
CA LYS A 49 -6.22 7.07 -6.93
C LYS A 49 -6.28 7.78 -8.27
N VAL A 50 -6.75 7.09 -9.31
CA VAL A 50 -6.91 7.66 -10.66
C VAL A 50 -7.94 8.79 -10.65
N LEU A 51 -9.10 8.60 -10.02
CA LEU A 51 -10.12 9.65 -9.86
C LEU A 51 -9.53 10.88 -9.16
N ASN A 52 -8.83 10.67 -8.06
CA ASN A 52 -8.26 11.78 -7.29
C ASN A 52 -7.18 12.53 -8.08
N GLU A 53 -6.41 11.85 -8.92
CA GLU A 53 -5.43 12.47 -9.81
C GLU A 53 -6.11 13.23 -10.95
N LEU A 54 -7.15 12.66 -11.58
CA LEU A 54 -7.95 13.34 -12.61
C LEU A 54 -8.59 14.63 -12.11
N LYS A 55 -9.02 14.68 -10.83
CA LYS A 55 -9.54 15.92 -10.20
C LYS A 55 -8.50 17.05 -10.12
N GLN A 56 -7.22 16.71 -10.18
CA GLN A 56 -6.13 17.70 -10.14
C GLN A 56 -5.74 18.19 -11.54
N ILE A 57 -6.07 17.45 -12.58
CA ILE A 57 -5.75 17.81 -13.97
C ILE A 57 -6.43 19.14 -14.33
N ARG A 58 -5.68 19.98 -15.00
CA ARG A 58 -6.12 21.26 -15.56
C ARG A 58 -5.69 21.35 -17.00
N ILE A 59 -6.62 21.80 -17.83
CA ILE A 59 -6.36 22.15 -19.21
C ILE A 59 -6.30 23.68 -19.28
N ASN A 60 -5.14 24.20 -19.66
CA ASN A 60 -4.88 25.64 -19.71
C ASN A 60 -4.66 26.06 -21.17
N ASN A 61 -5.43 27.03 -21.64
CA ASN A 61 -5.34 27.60 -22.99
C ASN A 61 -4.83 29.05 -22.99
N GLY A 62 -4.09 29.45 -21.95
CA GLY A 62 -3.60 30.82 -21.78
C GLY A 62 -4.60 31.79 -21.14
N SER A 63 -5.89 31.64 -21.41
CA SER A 63 -6.96 32.48 -20.83
C SER A 63 -7.81 31.73 -19.81
N TYR A 64 -7.87 30.43 -19.90
CA TYR A 64 -8.70 29.57 -19.04
C TYR A 64 -7.87 28.42 -18.45
N ASN A 65 -8.15 28.12 -17.18
CA ASN A 65 -7.57 26.99 -16.47
C ASN A 65 -8.72 26.10 -16.00
N GLU A 66 -9.17 25.21 -16.87
CA GLU A 66 -10.38 24.43 -16.66
C GLU A 66 -10.09 23.03 -16.12
N ARG A 67 -11.02 22.52 -15.32
CA ARG A 67 -11.07 21.10 -14.91
C ARG A 67 -11.77 20.30 -16.00
N ILE A 68 -11.37 19.04 -16.13
CA ILE A 68 -12.14 18.09 -16.94
C ILE A 68 -13.45 17.80 -16.19
N PRO A 69 -14.63 17.98 -16.81
CA PRO A 69 -15.91 17.69 -16.16
C PRO A 69 -16.03 16.23 -15.72
N ALA A 70 -16.75 15.97 -14.63
CA ALA A 70 -16.91 14.63 -14.06
C ALA A 70 -17.43 13.59 -15.09
N ALA A 71 -18.39 13.97 -15.93
CA ALA A 71 -18.89 13.09 -17.00
C ALA A 71 -17.77 12.64 -17.97
N GLN A 72 -16.89 13.55 -18.37
CA GLN A 72 -15.75 13.23 -19.23
C GLN A 72 -14.69 12.39 -18.49
N GLN A 73 -14.49 12.65 -17.18
CA GLN A 73 -13.58 11.83 -16.37
C GLN A 73 -14.02 10.36 -16.32
N ASN A 74 -15.33 10.10 -16.26
CA ASN A 74 -15.87 8.75 -16.33
C ASN A 74 -15.57 8.07 -17.68
N VAL A 75 -15.72 8.80 -18.79
CA VAL A 75 -15.34 8.30 -20.13
C VAL A 75 -13.84 8.00 -20.18
N ILE A 76 -13.01 8.86 -19.62
CA ILE A 76 -11.55 8.66 -19.54
C ILE A 76 -11.22 7.39 -18.76
N ILE A 77 -11.86 7.14 -17.62
CA ILE A 77 -11.64 5.93 -16.83
C ILE A 77 -12.03 4.70 -17.63
N GLU A 78 -13.24 4.66 -18.18
CA GLU A 78 -13.76 3.47 -18.87
C GLU A 78 -13.03 3.18 -20.19
N LYS A 79 -12.73 4.20 -21.00
CA LYS A 79 -12.17 4.03 -22.33
C LYS A 79 -10.65 4.19 -22.42
N LEU A 80 -9.99 4.78 -21.42
CA LEU A 80 -8.54 4.94 -21.44
C LEU A 80 -7.87 4.13 -20.32
N PHE A 81 -8.23 4.36 -19.07
CA PHE A 81 -7.53 3.70 -17.96
C PHE A 81 -7.81 2.20 -17.85
N LYS A 82 -9.05 1.77 -18.09
CA LYS A 82 -9.41 0.34 -18.06
C LYS A 82 -8.88 -0.43 -19.28
N THR A 83 -8.63 0.24 -20.40
CA THR A 83 -8.23 -0.39 -21.66
C THR A 83 -6.75 -0.25 -21.98
N THR A 84 -5.99 0.51 -21.20
CA THR A 84 -4.56 0.73 -21.43
C THR A 84 -3.71 -0.06 -20.46
N LYS A 85 -2.79 -0.84 -21.00
CA LYS A 85 -1.77 -1.53 -20.21
C LYS A 85 -0.67 -0.57 -19.79
N GLY A 86 -0.43 -0.45 -18.49
CA GLY A 86 0.68 0.32 -17.95
C GLY A 86 0.38 1.80 -17.70
N SER A 87 1.40 2.62 -17.82
CA SER A 87 1.33 4.06 -17.49
C SER A 87 0.77 4.87 -18.65
N ILE A 88 -0.10 5.81 -18.33
CA ILE A 88 -0.65 6.78 -19.29
C ILE A 88 0.24 8.03 -19.29
N THR A 89 0.87 8.31 -20.43
CA THR A 89 1.73 9.48 -20.63
C THR A 89 0.90 10.69 -21.03
N ASP A 90 1.48 11.90 -20.92
CA ASP A 90 0.87 13.15 -21.43
C ASP A 90 0.48 13.02 -22.91
N LYS A 91 1.35 12.40 -23.72
CA LYS A 91 1.07 12.18 -25.15
C LYS A 91 -0.17 11.31 -25.35
N THR A 92 -0.21 10.14 -24.72
CA THR A 92 -1.36 9.21 -24.83
C THR A 92 -2.64 9.86 -24.33
N PHE A 93 -2.56 10.65 -23.26
CA PHE A 93 -3.71 11.34 -22.70
C PHE A 93 -4.22 12.45 -23.64
N ARG A 94 -3.35 13.24 -24.23
CA ARG A 94 -3.71 14.27 -25.23
C ARG A 94 -4.37 13.66 -26.46
N GLU A 95 -3.79 12.61 -27.01
CA GLU A 95 -4.35 11.88 -28.14
C GLU A 95 -5.77 11.37 -27.83
N PHE A 96 -5.97 10.84 -26.62
CA PHE A 96 -7.30 10.40 -26.19
C PHE A 96 -8.30 11.55 -26.07
N LEU A 97 -7.93 12.66 -25.40
CA LEU A 97 -8.77 13.83 -25.23
C LEU A 97 -9.17 14.42 -26.59
N GLN A 98 -8.24 14.44 -27.55
CA GLN A 98 -8.46 14.95 -28.89
C GLN A 98 -9.40 14.05 -29.69
N ASN A 99 -9.15 12.73 -29.71
CA ASN A 99 -9.88 11.80 -30.56
C ASN A 99 -11.26 11.45 -30.01
N GLU A 100 -11.41 11.30 -28.68
CA GLU A 100 -12.63 10.83 -28.04
C GLU A 100 -13.47 11.94 -27.45
N LEU A 101 -12.87 13.05 -27.01
CA LEU A 101 -13.56 14.13 -26.32
C LEU A 101 -13.55 15.46 -27.07
N GLY A 102 -12.93 15.52 -28.26
CA GLY A 102 -12.97 16.67 -29.16
C GLY A 102 -12.15 17.89 -28.69
N TYR A 103 -11.18 17.69 -27.80
CA TYR A 103 -10.27 18.76 -27.41
C TYR A 103 -9.31 19.08 -28.56
N ASP A 104 -9.14 20.38 -28.85
CA ASP A 104 -8.21 20.83 -29.89
C ASP A 104 -6.85 21.20 -29.28
N PHE A 105 -5.85 20.34 -29.47
CA PHE A 105 -4.46 20.55 -29.03
C PHE A 105 -3.54 20.98 -30.18
N TYR A 106 -4.08 21.39 -31.33
CA TYR A 106 -3.25 21.84 -32.48
C TYR A 106 -2.61 23.21 -32.23
N SER A 107 -3.11 23.99 -31.27
CA SER A 107 -2.45 25.21 -30.85
C SER A 107 -1.46 24.89 -29.73
N ASP A 108 -0.21 25.37 -29.82
CA ASP A 108 0.83 25.28 -28.78
C ASP A 108 0.42 25.93 -27.43
N GLU A 109 -0.76 26.56 -27.39
CA GLU A 109 -1.30 27.26 -26.23
C GLU A 109 -1.97 26.32 -25.21
N LEU A 110 -2.43 25.12 -25.64
CA LEU A 110 -3.07 24.17 -24.72
C LEU A 110 -2.05 23.33 -23.95
N LYS A 111 -1.96 23.56 -22.65
CA LYS A 111 -1.10 22.83 -21.73
C LYS A 111 -1.91 22.05 -20.72
N ILE A 112 -1.57 20.80 -20.51
CA ILE A 112 -2.12 19.98 -19.42
C ILE A 112 -1.17 20.06 -18.24
N THR A 113 -1.72 20.35 -17.06
CA THR A 113 -1.00 20.42 -15.79
C THR A 113 -1.71 19.61 -14.71
N GLY A 114 -1.05 19.35 -13.58
CA GLY A 114 -1.64 18.62 -12.46
C GLY A 114 -1.31 17.12 -12.42
N TYR A 115 -0.43 16.64 -13.30
CA TYR A 115 0.09 15.27 -13.19
C TYR A 115 0.87 15.10 -11.87
N SER A 116 0.67 13.96 -11.22
CA SER A 116 1.42 13.62 -10.00
C SER A 116 2.84 13.10 -10.28
N ALA A 117 3.17 12.81 -11.55
CA ALA A 117 4.52 12.48 -12.01
C ALA A 117 4.86 13.30 -13.26
N ASP A 118 6.15 13.48 -13.55
CA ASP A 118 6.59 14.27 -14.70
C ASP A 118 6.08 13.67 -16.02
N GLY A 119 5.23 14.42 -16.72
CA GLY A 119 4.71 14.07 -18.04
C GLY A 119 3.85 12.81 -18.11
N LYS A 120 3.33 12.31 -16.99
CA LYS A 120 2.47 11.12 -16.95
C LYS A 120 1.63 11.04 -15.69
N PHE A 121 0.58 10.22 -15.72
CA PHE A 121 -0.13 9.83 -14.51
C PHE A 121 0.76 8.95 -13.61
N ALA A 122 0.79 9.26 -12.32
CA ALA A 122 1.45 8.41 -11.33
C ALA A 122 0.65 7.13 -11.06
N ASN A 123 -0.66 7.18 -11.25
CA ASN A 123 -1.59 6.09 -11.00
C ASN A 123 -2.15 5.55 -12.31
N ASN A 124 -2.44 4.27 -12.33
CA ASN A 124 -3.06 3.56 -13.44
C ASN A 124 -4.02 2.48 -12.91
N MET A 125 -4.70 1.80 -13.81
CA MET A 125 -5.58 0.68 -13.48
C MET A 125 -4.99 -0.65 -13.97
N GLN A 126 -3.68 -0.86 -13.79
CA GLN A 126 -2.97 -2.06 -14.25
C GLN A 126 -3.60 -3.35 -13.71
N SER A 127 -4.03 -3.39 -12.44
CA SER A 127 -4.71 -4.57 -11.89
C SER A 127 -6.05 -4.84 -12.58
N TYR A 128 -6.80 -3.81 -12.99
CA TYR A 128 -7.99 -4.01 -13.79
C TYR A 128 -7.66 -4.65 -15.14
N TRP A 129 -6.63 -4.13 -15.84
CA TRP A 129 -6.14 -4.72 -17.09
C TRP A 129 -5.67 -6.17 -16.89
N ASP A 130 -4.97 -6.45 -15.81
CA ASP A 130 -4.46 -7.79 -15.51
C ASP A 130 -5.57 -8.85 -15.38
N PHE A 131 -6.76 -8.46 -14.89
CA PHE A 131 -7.89 -9.38 -14.74
C PHE A 131 -8.89 -9.33 -15.90
N PHE A 132 -9.16 -8.15 -16.45
CA PHE A 132 -10.26 -7.89 -17.38
C PHE A 132 -9.82 -7.34 -18.75
N GLY A 133 -8.52 -7.14 -18.99
CA GLY A 133 -7.98 -6.73 -20.30
C GLY A 133 -8.13 -7.80 -21.37
N GLU A 134 -7.64 -7.53 -22.59
CA GLU A 134 -7.77 -8.44 -23.74
C GLU A 134 -7.25 -9.86 -23.46
N ASP A 135 -6.15 -9.99 -22.73
CA ASP A 135 -5.58 -11.26 -22.26
C ASP A 135 -5.68 -11.38 -20.73
N GLY A 136 -6.75 -10.85 -20.15
CA GLY A 136 -6.95 -10.80 -18.72
C GLY A 136 -7.14 -12.18 -18.10
N ILE A 137 -6.81 -12.30 -16.82
CA ILE A 137 -6.90 -13.55 -16.06
C ILE A 137 -8.32 -14.12 -16.09
N PHE A 138 -9.34 -13.27 -16.06
CA PHE A 138 -10.75 -13.69 -16.05
C PHE A 138 -11.39 -13.80 -17.45
N MET A 139 -10.58 -13.73 -18.50
CA MET A 139 -11.08 -13.91 -19.85
C MET A 139 -11.73 -15.28 -20.01
N GLY A 140 -12.98 -15.29 -20.51
CA GLY A 140 -13.76 -16.51 -20.72
C GLY A 140 -14.39 -17.10 -19.45
N THR A 141 -14.35 -16.38 -18.33
CA THR A 141 -15.03 -16.74 -17.07
C THR A 141 -16.15 -15.76 -16.73
N ASN A 142 -16.98 -16.12 -15.74
CA ASN A 142 -18.03 -15.24 -15.20
C ASN A 142 -17.62 -14.56 -13.87
N TYR A 143 -16.34 -14.56 -13.54
CA TYR A 143 -15.84 -13.92 -12.31
C TYR A 143 -15.93 -12.40 -12.38
N THR A 144 -16.13 -11.80 -11.24
CA THR A 144 -16.48 -10.38 -11.04
C THR A 144 -15.30 -9.54 -10.53
N GLU A 145 -15.50 -8.24 -10.40
CA GLU A 145 -14.52 -7.36 -9.75
C GLU A 145 -14.29 -7.73 -8.28
N GLU A 146 -15.31 -8.25 -7.57
CA GLU A 146 -15.20 -8.74 -6.21
C GLU A 146 -14.24 -9.94 -6.11
N ASP A 147 -14.35 -10.88 -7.05
CA ASP A 147 -13.47 -12.05 -7.12
C ASP A 147 -12.02 -11.62 -7.39
N ALA A 148 -11.82 -10.64 -8.27
CA ALA A 148 -10.50 -10.07 -8.52
C ALA A 148 -9.92 -9.38 -7.28
N GLU A 149 -10.74 -8.62 -6.54
CA GLU A 149 -10.34 -8.00 -5.28
C GLU A 149 -9.88 -9.03 -4.23
N GLU A 150 -10.57 -10.14 -4.15
CA GLU A 150 -10.21 -11.23 -3.23
C GLU A 150 -8.85 -11.85 -3.63
N ILE A 151 -8.67 -12.19 -4.91
CA ILE A 151 -7.40 -12.71 -5.41
C ILE A 151 -6.26 -11.69 -5.23
N ILE A 152 -6.49 -10.41 -5.49
CA ILE A 152 -5.50 -9.33 -5.25
C ILE A 152 -5.09 -9.28 -3.78
N LYS A 153 -6.05 -9.41 -2.87
CA LYS A 153 -5.78 -9.49 -1.44
C LYS A 153 -4.91 -10.71 -1.11
N TRP A 154 -5.22 -11.88 -1.65
CA TRP A 154 -4.42 -13.10 -1.43
C TRP A 154 -3.00 -12.98 -1.99
N ILE A 155 -2.81 -12.45 -3.20
CA ILE A 155 -1.48 -12.20 -3.77
C ILE A 155 -0.67 -11.25 -2.87
N THR A 156 -1.33 -10.29 -2.23
CA THR A 156 -0.68 -9.33 -1.34
C THR A 156 -0.31 -9.97 0.01
N ILE A 157 -1.11 -10.93 0.47
CA ILE A 157 -0.94 -11.64 1.75
C ILE A 157 0.07 -12.78 1.64
N PHE A 158 -0.10 -13.67 0.65
CA PHE A 158 0.66 -14.90 0.57
C PHE A 158 1.92 -14.73 -0.29
N GLU A 159 3.09 -14.82 0.35
CA GLU A 159 4.38 -14.91 -0.37
C GLU A 159 4.65 -16.34 -0.86
N ASP A 160 4.08 -17.35 -0.19
CA ASP A 160 4.18 -18.76 -0.53
C ASP A 160 3.22 -19.07 -1.70
N LYS A 161 3.82 -19.43 -2.85
CA LYS A 161 3.07 -19.72 -4.07
C LYS A 161 2.23 -21.00 -3.99
N ASP A 162 2.65 -21.98 -3.18
CA ASP A 162 1.92 -23.25 -3.08
C ASP A 162 0.63 -23.04 -2.28
N ILE A 163 0.68 -22.25 -1.22
CA ILE A 163 -0.51 -21.87 -0.45
C ILE A 163 -1.46 -21.05 -1.32
N LEU A 164 -0.93 -20.03 -2.02
CA LEU A 164 -1.73 -19.21 -2.92
C LEU A 164 -2.39 -20.03 -4.03
N LYS A 165 -1.61 -20.94 -4.65
CA LYS A 165 -2.11 -21.85 -5.71
C LYS A 165 -3.27 -22.68 -5.24
N LYS A 166 -3.10 -23.39 -4.12
CA LYS A 166 -4.14 -24.24 -3.53
C LYS A 166 -5.40 -23.42 -3.25
N LYS A 167 -5.28 -22.28 -2.62
CA LYS A 167 -6.41 -21.42 -2.28
C LYS A 167 -7.17 -20.94 -3.53
N VAL A 168 -6.45 -20.55 -4.59
CA VAL A 168 -7.05 -20.12 -5.86
C VAL A 168 -7.75 -21.32 -6.55
N GLU A 169 -7.11 -22.49 -6.65
CA GLU A 169 -7.69 -23.67 -7.29
C GLU A 169 -8.92 -24.18 -6.54
N ASP A 170 -8.91 -24.17 -5.21
CA ASP A 170 -10.05 -24.60 -4.39
C ASP A 170 -11.25 -23.64 -4.48
N THR A 171 -11.01 -22.33 -4.62
CA THR A 171 -12.07 -21.31 -4.63
C THR A 171 -12.58 -21.01 -6.04
N TYR A 172 -11.68 -21.02 -7.04
CA TYR A 172 -11.97 -20.65 -8.43
C TYR A 172 -11.67 -21.79 -9.40
N PRO A 173 -12.44 -22.89 -9.35
CA PRO A 173 -12.17 -24.11 -10.12
C PRO A 173 -12.33 -23.96 -11.64
N GLU A 174 -12.99 -22.88 -12.12
CA GLU A 174 -13.15 -22.59 -13.55
C GLU A 174 -11.89 -21.99 -14.18
N LEU A 175 -10.91 -21.58 -13.37
CA LEU A 175 -9.66 -21.05 -13.88
C LEU A 175 -8.79 -22.18 -14.47
N SER A 176 -8.31 -21.97 -15.67
CA SER A 176 -7.34 -22.87 -16.30
C SER A 176 -5.98 -22.79 -15.59
N SER A 177 -5.18 -23.83 -15.73
CA SER A 177 -3.82 -23.85 -15.16
C SER A 177 -2.96 -22.65 -15.62
N ALA A 178 -3.15 -22.15 -16.84
CA ALA A 178 -2.45 -20.97 -17.34
C ALA A 178 -2.89 -19.68 -16.64
N GLN A 179 -4.18 -19.55 -16.33
CA GLN A 179 -4.71 -18.42 -15.58
C GLN A 179 -4.23 -18.44 -14.12
N VAL A 180 -4.23 -19.60 -13.48
CA VAL A 180 -3.68 -19.79 -12.13
C VAL A 180 -2.20 -19.43 -12.11
N GLU A 181 -1.42 -19.89 -13.08
CA GLU A 181 0.02 -19.53 -13.17
C GLU A 181 0.22 -18.02 -13.40
N SER A 182 -0.64 -17.40 -14.19
CA SER A 182 -0.65 -15.94 -14.35
C SER A 182 -0.85 -15.21 -13.02
N ILE A 183 -1.76 -15.68 -12.16
CA ILE A 183 -1.98 -15.16 -10.81
C ILE A 183 -0.72 -15.32 -9.96
N LEU A 184 -0.10 -16.51 -9.96
CA LEU A 184 1.11 -16.80 -9.16
C LEU A 184 2.33 -15.97 -9.59
N ASN A 185 2.34 -15.46 -10.81
CA ASN A 185 3.40 -14.61 -11.33
C ASN A 185 3.18 -13.12 -11.09
N LYS A 186 2.00 -12.71 -10.62
CA LYS A 186 1.76 -11.30 -10.23
C LYS A 186 2.54 -10.95 -8.95
N LYS A 187 3.06 -9.72 -8.92
CA LYS A 187 3.84 -9.21 -7.79
C LYS A 187 3.17 -7.99 -7.19
N TYR A 188 1.97 -8.19 -6.65
CA TYR A 188 1.27 -7.14 -5.93
C TYR A 188 1.82 -7.03 -4.52
N LYS A 189 2.17 -5.81 -4.10
CA LYS A 189 2.79 -5.57 -2.80
C LYS A 189 2.30 -4.27 -2.17
N GLY A 190 2.25 -4.32 -0.85
CA GLY A 190 1.96 -3.16 -0.02
C GLY A 190 0.47 -2.86 0.11
N TRP A 191 0.20 -2.01 1.07
CA TRP A 191 -1.13 -1.65 1.50
C TRP A 191 -1.40 -0.17 1.28
N GLY A 192 -2.64 0.17 1.00
CA GLY A 192 -3.10 1.54 0.89
C GLY A 192 -3.24 2.23 2.25
N ARG A 193 -3.99 3.33 2.27
CA ARG A 193 -4.28 4.09 3.50
C ARG A 193 -5.76 4.18 3.81
N LEU A 194 -6.62 3.70 2.92
CA LEU A 194 -8.07 3.81 3.01
C LEU A 194 -8.71 2.43 2.95
N SER A 195 -9.83 2.27 3.65
CA SER A 195 -10.61 1.05 3.68
C SER A 195 -11.72 1.04 2.62
N LYS A 196 -12.21 -0.16 2.27
CA LYS A 196 -13.38 -0.34 1.41
C LYS A 196 -14.60 0.35 2.01
N LYS A 197 -14.81 0.23 3.34
CA LYS A 197 -15.93 0.85 4.05
C LYS A 197 -15.93 2.36 3.92
N LEU A 198 -14.77 3.02 4.01
CA LEU A 198 -14.68 4.46 3.80
C LEU A 198 -15.08 4.87 2.38
N LEU A 199 -14.57 4.16 1.38
CA LEU A 199 -14.73 4.57 -0.02
C LEU A 199 -16.12 4.29 -0.59
N VAL A 200 -16.73 3.16 -0.22
CA VAL A 200 -18.02 2.70 -0.77
C VAL A 200 -19.04 2.27 0.30
N GLY A 201 -18.62 2.03 1.53
CA GLY A 201 -19.52 1.55 2.59
C GLY A 201 -20.21 2.68 3.34
N LEU A 202 -19.55 3.82 3.56
CA LEU A 202 -20.19 5.00 4.11
C LEU A 202 -20.97 5.73 2.99
N THR A 203 -22.26 5.90 3.21
CA THR A 203 -23.13 6.53 2.21
C THR A 203 -23.95 7.65 2.83
N ILE A 204 -24.25 8.66 2.02
CA ILE A 204 -25.22 9.72 2.30
C ILE A 204 -26.42 9.52 1.39
N LYS A 205 -27.56 10.08 1.76
CA LYS A 205 -28.73 10.14 0.87
C LYS A 205 -28.61 11.36 -0.01
N ASP A 206 -28.61 11.12 -1.32
CA ASP A 206 -28.70 12.19 -2.31
C ASP A 206 -30.03 12.94 -2.16
N LYS A 207 -29.99 14.28 -2.26
CA LYS A 207 -31.16 15.13 -2.02
C LYS A 207 -32.23 15.04 -3.12
N GLU A 208 -31.80 14.79 -4.35
CA GLU A 208 -32.68 14.76 -5.52
C GLU A 208 -33.24 13.35 -5.76
N THR A 209 -32.35 12.35 -5.74
CA THR A 209 -32.70 10.97 -6.07
C THR A 209 -33.08 10.12 -4.86
N ASN A 210 -32.78 10.59 -3.65
CA ASN A 210 -32.89 9.85 -2.37
C ASN A 210 -32.12 8.50 -2.36
N LEU A 211 -31.23 8.27 -3.33
CA LEU A 211 -30.38 7.08 -3.40
C LEU A 211 -29.15 7.24 -2.52
N PRO A 212 -28.60 6.13 -1.99
CA PRO A 212 -27.36 6.18 -1.24
C PRO A 212 -26.18 6.50 -2.20
N LYS A 213 -25.35 7.46 -1.84
CA LYS A 213 -24.14 7.86 -2.55
C LYS A 213 -22.94 7.70 -1.66
N SER A 214 -21.96 6.96 -2.13
CA SER A 214 -20.66 6.80 -1.49
C SER A 214 -19.68 7.91 -1.88
N ILE A 215 -18.51 7.93 -1.25
CA ILE A 215 -17.43 8.85 -1.63
C ILE A 215 -17.03 8.64 -3.10
N ILE A 216 -16.90 7.39 -3.54
CA ILE A 216 -16.56 7.09 -4.95
C ILE A 216 -17.65 7.57 -5.90
N ASP A 217 -18.93 7.37 -5.58
CA ASP A 217 -20.03 7.84 -6.41
C ASP A 217 -20.00 9.37 -6.55
N LEU A 218 -19.79 10.09 -5.45
CA LEU A 218 -19.67 11.54 -5.48
C LEU A 218 -18.43 12.03 -6.24
N MET A 219 -17.31 11.31 -6.15
CA MET A 219 -16.14 11.62 -6.97
C MET A 219 -16.41 11.40 -8.46
N MET A 220 -17.25 10.45 -8.83
CA MET A 220 -17.62 10.20 -10.23
C MET A 220 -18.67 11.19 -10.75
N GLU A 221 -19.53 11.71 -9.90
CA GLU A 221 -20.64 12.58 -10.29
C GLU A 221 -20.33 14.07 -10.18
N THR A 222 -19.37 14.44 -9.35
CA THR A 222 -19.02 15.84 -9.07
C THR A 222 -17.57 16.16 -9.45
N ASP A 223 -17.23 17.45 -9.55
CA ASP A 223 -15.84 17.87 -9.76
C ASP A 223 -15.01 17.95 -8.49
N LYS A 224 -15.59 17.57 -7.34
CA LYS A 224 -14.92 17.60 -6.04
C LYS A 224 -13.94 16.44 -5.89
N ASN A 225 -12.77 16.73 -5.33
CA ASN A 225 -11.81 15.70 -4.95
C ASN A 225 -12.17 15.08 -3.59
N PHE A 226 -11.47 14.02 -3.20
CA PHE A 226 -11.70 13.31 -1.94
C PHE A 226 -11.73 14.22 -0.71
N MET A 227 -10.78 15.14 -0.57
CA MET A 227 -10.70 16.04 0.58
C MET A 227 -11.85 17.04 0.59
N GLN A 228 -12.26 17.52 -0.59
CA GLN A 228 -13.39 18.41 -0.72
C GLN A 228 -14.71 17.72 -0.34
N ILE A 229 -14.87 16.43 -0.71
CA ILE A 229 -16.06 15.64 -0.35
C ILE A 229 -16.11 15.38 1.17
N ILE A 230 -14.99 14.99 1.78
CA ILE A 230 -14.96 14.69 3.23
C ILE A 230 -15.28 15.93 4.07
N ASN A 231 -14.72 17.08 3.69
CA ASN A 231 -14.88 18.33 4.45
C ASN A 231 -16.09 19.17 3.99
N ASP A 232 -16.96 18.61 3.17
CA ASP A 232 -18.13 19.32 2.68
C ASP A 232 -19.26 19.28 3.71
N ASP A 233 -19.70 20.46 4.16
CA ASP A 233 -20.78 20.61 5.13
C ASP A 233 -22.14 20.05 4.62
N GLU A 234 -22.30 19.93 3.31
CA GLU A 234 -23.48 19.35 2.70
C GLU A 234 -23.52 17.85 2.83
N TYR A 235 -22.38 17.18 2.60
CA TYR A 235 -22.28 15.72 2.62
C TYR A 235 -22.06 15.14 4.02
N LYS A 236 -21.43 15.90 4.94
CA LYS A 236 -21.23 15.53 6.35
C LYS A 236 -20.51 14.18 6.56
N PHE A 237 -19.59 13.82 5.67
CA PHE A 237 -18.80 12.60 5.85
C PHE A 237 -17.90 12.66 7.09
N ASP A 238 -17.42 13.84 7.47
CA ASP A 238 -16.69 14.07 8.72
C ASP A 238 -17.49 13.60 9.94
N TYR A 239 -18.79 13.92 9.97
CA TYR A 239 -19.71 13.46 11.03
C TYR A 239 -19.93 11.94 11.00
N LEU A 240 -20.12 11.35 9.81
CA LEU A 240 -20.26 9.89 9.67
C LEU A 240 -19.00 9.17 10.14
N ILE A 241 -17.82 9.64 9.73
CA ILE A 241 -16.53 9.12 10.15
C ILE A 241 -16.36 9.24 11.68
N ALA A 242 -16.70 10.40 12.24
CA ALA A 242 -16.64 10.61 13.69
C ALA A 242 -17.58 9.66 14.45
N ASN A 243 -18.77 9.39 13.91
CA ASN A 243 -19.71 8.44 14.52
C ASN A 243 -19.20 6.99 14.47
N GLU A 244 -18.64 6.56 13.34
CA GLU A 244 -18.05 5.22 13.20
C GLU A 244 -16.85 5.01 14.12
N ASN A 245 -16.08 6.06 14.38
CA ASN A 245 -14.95 6.02 15.30
C ASN A 245 -15.33 6.23 16.76
N LYS A 246 -16.60 6.50 17.08
CA LYS A 246 -17.03 6.55 18.47
C LYS A 246 -16.88 5.16 19.09
N LEU A 247 -15.86 5.03 19.90
CA LEU A 247 -15.73 3.90 20.80
C LEU A 247 -16.98 3.88 21.69
N THR A 248 -17.61 2.72 21.83
CA THR A 248 -18.70 2.52 22.79
C THR A 248 -18.24 3.02 24.16
N GLU A 249 -19.06 3.85 24.81
CA GLU A 249 -18.73 4.68 26.00
C GLU A 249 -18.11 3.95 27.21
N ASN A 250 -17.83 2.66 27.12
CA ASN A 250 -17.37 1.82 28.23
C ASN A 250 -16.09 1.00 27.93
N ILE A 251 -15.25 1.37 26.98
CA ILE A 251 -13.95 0.70 26.86
C ILE A 251 -13.06 1.21 27.98
N LYS A 252 -13.00 0.44 29.08
CA LYS A 252 -11.99 0.63 30.10
C LYS A 252 -10.62 0.46 29.46
N LEU A 253 -9.82 1.51 29.47
CA LEU A 253 -8.47 1.49 28.92
C LEU A 253 -7.61 0.51 29.74
N SER A 254 -7.63 -0.76 29.36
CA SER A 254 -6.88 -1.84 29.99
C SER A 254 -5.64 -2.20 29.15
N TYR A 255 -4.71 -2.90 29.75
CA TYR A 255 -3.57 -3.43 29.00
C TYR A 255 -4.01 -4.37 27.86
N ASP A 256 -5.12 -5.05 28.00
CA ASP A 256 -5.64 -5.97 26.97
C ASP A 256 -5.96 -5.25 25.67
N VAL A 257 -6.55 -4.04 25.74
CA VAL A 257 -6.81 -3.20 24.58
C VAL A 257 -5.49 -2.78 23.91
N VAL A 258 -4.51 -2.34 24.70
CA VAL A 258 -3.18 -1.94 24.18
C VAL A 258 -2.40 -3.15 23.62
N SER A 259 -2.62 -4.34 24.20
CA SER A 259 -1.95 -5.57 23.75
C SER A 259 -2.36 -6.00 22.34
N GLN A 260 -3.53 -5.59 21.86
CA GLN A 260 -4.05 -5.88 20.53
C GLN A 260 -3.47 -4.95 19.45
N LEU A 261 -2.81 -3.85 19.83
CA LEU A 261 -2.21 -2.94 18.86
C LEU A 261 -1.09 -3.64 18.06
N ALA A 262 -1.06 -3.41 16.75
CA ALA A 262 -0.03 -3.93 15.85
C ALA A 262 1.28 -3.13 15.99
N THR A 263 1.97 -3.26 17.14
CA THR A 263 3.24 -2.57 17.40
C THR A 263 4.15 -3.41 18.32
N SER A 264 5.40 -2.99 18.49
CA SER A 264 6.36 -3.69 19.32
C SER A 264 5.95 -3.75 20.81
N PRO A 265 6.35 -4.78 21.55
CA PRO A 265 6.05 -4.87 22.98
C PRO A 265 6.57 -3.67 23.80
N ALA A 266 7.66 -3.04 23.38
CA ALA A 266 8.21 -1.85 24.02
C ALA A 266 7.27 -0.64 23.83
N ASN A 267 6.76 -0.44 22.59
CA ASN A 267 5.78 0.61 22.30
C ASN A 267 4.47 0.39 23.04
N LYS A 268 3.97 -0.85 23.10
CA LYS A 268 2.75 -1.18 23.88
C LYS A 268 2.88 -0.78 25.34
N ARG A 269 4.03 -1.07 25.96
CA ARG A 269 4.30 -0.66 27.34
C ARG A 269 4.32 0.86 27.49
N GLY A 270 4.98 1.56 26.56
CA GLY A 270 5.04 3.04 26.54
C GLY A 270 3.64 3.67 26.43
N ILE A 271 2.85 3.17 25.46
CA ILE A 271 1.46 3.62 25.27
C ILE A 271 0.64 3.39 26.52
N TYR A 272 0.73 2.20 27.13
CA TYR A 272 -0.03 1.88 28.35
C TYR A 272 0.37 2.78 29.53
N GLN A 273 1.64 3.09 29.71
CA GLN A 273 2.09 4.03 30.74
C GLN A 273 1.57 5.45 30.50
N ALA A 274 1.60 5.93 29.26
CA ALA A 274 1.02 7.21 28.90
C ALA A 274 -0.50 7.27 29.19
N LEU A 275 -1.23 6.21 28.86
CA LEU A 275 -2.66 6.12 29.16
C LEU A 275 -2.95 6.13 30.68
N LYS A 276 -2.11 5.49 31.51
CA LYS A 276 -2.21 5.57 32.96
C LYS A 276 -2.07 6.99 33.48
N VAL A 277 -1.07 7.72 33.00
CA VAL A 277 -0.87 9.13 33.37
C VAL A 277 -2.08 9.97 32.99
N VAL A 278 -2.63 9.77 31.79
CA VAL A 278 -3.86 10.48 31.37
C VAL A 278 -5.04 10.13 32.30
N GLN A 279 -5.19 8.85 32.66
CA GLN A 279 -6.26 8.43 33.57
C GLN A 279 -6.12 9.07 34.97
N GLU A 280 -4.90 9.12 35.53
CA GLU A 280 -4.62 9.78 36.80
C GLU A 280 -4.97 11.28 36.74
N ILE A 281 -4.65 11.96 35.64
CA ILE A 281 -5.01 13.37 35.42
C ILE A 281 -6.53 13.54 35.40
N VAL A 282 -7.25 12.68 34.66
CA VAL A 282 -8.72 12.70 34.60
C VAL A 282 -9.33 12.46 35.98
N ASP A 283 -8.79 11.49 36.71
CA ASP A 283 -9.27 11.16 38.08
C ASP A 283 -9.05 12.30 39.08
N TYR A 284 -7.92 13.04 38.92
CA TYR A 284 -7.63 14.22 39.73
C TYR A 284 -8.51 15.41 39.35
N MET A 285 -8.62 15.71 38.05
CA MET A 285 -9.36 16.87 37.55
C MET A 285 -10.87 16.68 37.56
N LYS A 286 -11.36 15.43 37.69
CA LYS A 286 -12.80 15.06 37.65
C LYS A 286 -13.52 15.39 36.35
N TYR A 287 -12.79 15.65 35.27
CA TYR A 287 -13.33 15.80 33.91
C TYR A 287 -12.34 15.30 32.87
N SER A 288 -12.86 14.88 31.70
CA SER A 288 -12.04 14.44 30.58
C SER A 288 -11.42 15.63 29.83
N PRO A 289 -10.20 15.49 29.29
CA PRO A 289 -9.59 16.55 28.50
C PRO A 289 -10.40 16.81 27.23
N LYS A 290 -10.59 18.07 26.88
CA LYS A 290 -11.29 18.47 25.64
C LYS A 290 -10.51 18.07 24.41
N ASN A 291 -9.18 18.18 24.44
CA ASN A 291 -8.27 17.84 23.37
C ASN A 291 -7.03 17.13 23.93
N ILE A 292 -6.54 16.13 23.22
CA ILE A 292 -5.26 15.47 23.47
C ILE A 292 -4.35 15.83 22.29
N MET A 293 -3.28 16.57 22.56
CA MET A 293 -2.27 16.88 21.54
C MET A 293 -1.16 15.85 21.59
N ILE A 294 -0.96 15.12 20.50
CA ILE A 294 0.14 14.16 20.37
C ILE A 294 1.25 14.82 19.55
N GLU A 295 2.36 15.10 20.17
CA GLU A 295 3.56 15.53 19.48
C GLU A 295 4.37 14.32 19.05
N MET A 296 4.45 14.09 17.75
CA MET A 296 5.30 13.05 17.18
C MET A 296 6.62 13.69 16.70
N ALA A 297 7.69 13.45 17.43
CA ALA A 297 9.03 13.70 16.91
C ALA A 297 9.26 12.75 15.72
N ARG A 298 9.04 13.24 14.51
CA ARG A 298 9.59 12.57 13.32
C ARG A 298 11.10 12.78 13.41
N GLY A 299 11.81 11.78 13.95
CA GLY A 299 13.22 11.68 13.66
C GLY A 299 13.32 11.71 12.14
N SER A 300 13.88 12.78 11.58
CA SER A 300 14.39 12.71 10.24
C SER A 300 15.44 11.59 10.31
N GLU A 301 15.05 10.36 9.97
CA GLU A 301 16.02 9.44 9.44
C GLU A 301 16.61 10.23 8.27
N LYS A 302 17.76 10.86 8.51
CA LYS A 302 18.66 11.14 7.42
C LYS A 302 18.73 9.79 6.73
N LYS A 303 18.10 9.65 5.57
CA LYS A 303 18.47 8.63 4.60
C LYS A 303 19.91 8.98 4.28
N GLY A 304 20.82 8.57 5.19
CA GLY A 304 22.21 8.48 4.88
C GLY A 304 22.21 7.68 3.59
N ARG A 305 22.83 8.21 2.54
CA ARG A 305 23.16 7.39 1.38
C ARG A 305 23.63 6.08 1.97
N LYS A 306 22.84 5.00 1.77
CA LYS A 306 23.29 3.67 2.15
C LYS A 306 24.60 3.54 1.41
N ASP A 307 25.71 3.59 2.14
CA ASP A 307 27.01 3.32 1.54
C ASP A 307 26.79 2.04 0.75
N ASP A 308 27.23 2.04 -0.51
CA ASP A 308 27.22 0.85 -1.33
C ASP A 308 27.77 -0.29 -0.49
N ARG A 309 27.06 -1.42 -0.42
CA ARG A 309 27.43 -2.59 0.39
C ARG A 309 28.92 -2.91 0.27
N LYS A 310 29.48 -2.79 -0.95
CA LYS A 310 30.91 -2.97 -1.20
C LYS A 310 31.74 -1.96 -0.45
N LYS A 311 31.41 -0.67 -0.51
CA LYS A 311 32.14 0.39 0.19
C LYS A 311 32.08 0.24 1.72
N TYR A 312 30.96 -0.24 2.23
CA TYR A 312 30.84 -0.52 3.67
C TYR A 312 31.80 -1.63 4.10
N LEU A 313 31.84 -2.74 3.35
CA LEU A 313 32.76 -3.86 3.65
C LEU A 313 34.22 -3.47 3.50
N GLN A 314 34.57 -2.71 2.48
CA GLN A 314 35.92 -2.16 2.30
C GLN A 314 36.36 -1.31 3.50
N LYS A 315 35.53 -0.37 3.94
CA LYS A 315 35.79 0.43 5.14
C LYS A 315 35.95 -0.45 6.39
N LEU A 316 35.14 -1.48 6.54
CA LEU A 316 35.22 -2.44 7.64
C LEU A 316 36.58 -3.17 7.63
N TYR A 317 36.99 -3.66 6.46
CA TYR A 317 38.26 -4.40 6.34
C TYR A 317 39.48 -3.48 6.49
N GLU A 318 39.43 -2.25 5.99
CA GLU A 318 40.45 -1.22 6.25
C GLU A 318 40.59 -0.91 7.74
N LYS A 319 39.47 -0.79 8.45
CA LYS A 319 39.46 -0.58 9.89
C LYS A 319 40.12 -1.76 10.63
N ILE A 320 39.77 -3.00 10.31
CA ILE A 320 40.35 -4.20 10.90
C ILE A 320 41.87 -4.26 10.60
N LYS A 321 42.27 -3.90 9.40
CA LYS A 321 43.68 -3.85 8.98
C LYS A 321 44.48 -2.83 9.81
N SER A 322 43.89 -1.68 10.09
CA SER A 322 44.54 -0.62 10.89
C SER A 322 44.58 -0.95 12.39
N GLU A 323 43.55 -1.60 12.93
CA GLU A 323 43.45 -1.93 14.35
C GLU A 323 44.21 -3.22 14.71
N ASN A 324 44.18 -4.23 13.85
CA ASN A 324 44.83 -5.52 14.08
C ASN A 324 45.32 -6.18 12.79
N SER A 325 46.52 -5.81 12.38
CA SER A 325 47.17 -6.30 11.16
C SER A 325 47.39 -7.83 11.16
N SER A 326 47.57 -8.46 12.31
CA SER A 326 47.75 -9.91 12.43
C SER A 326 46.45 -10.64 12.08
N VAL A 327 45.33 -10.21 12.66
CA VAL A 327 43.99 -10.76 12.40
C VAL A 327 43.61 -10.54 10.95
N TYR A 328 43.85 -9.34 10.41
CA TYR A 328 43.62 -9.05 9.02
C TYR A 328 44.35 -10.00 8.08
N ASN A 329 45.65 -10.22 8.28
CA ASN A 329 46.46 -11.08 7.42
C ASN A 329 46.03 -12.55 7.43
N VAL A 330 45.49 -13.02 8.56
CA VAL A 330 45.05 -14.43 8.72
C VAL A 330 43.66 -14.65 8.13
N TYR A 331 42.72 -13.75 8.37
CA TYR A 331 41.30 -14.01 8.09
C TYR A 331 40.73 -13.17 6.94
N TYR A 332 41.18 -11.95 6.75
CA TYR A 332 40.53 -10.98 5.86
C TYR A 332 41.28 -10.72 4.54
N LYS A 333 42.58 -10.93 4.49
CA LYS A 333 43.41 -10.59 3.32
C LYS A 333 42.91 -11.21 2.00
N ASN A 334 42.55 -12.49 2.03
CA ASN A 334 42.05 -13.17 0.83
C ASN A 334 40.60 -12.72 0.49
N LEU A 335 39.78 -12.49 1.49
CA LEU A 335 38.41 -11.99 1.30
C LEU A 335 38.42 -10.58 0.77
N ASP A 336 39.31 -9.71 1.22
CA ASP A 336 39.48 -8.34 0.77
C ASP A 336 39.90 -8.30 -0.70
N SER A 337 40.86 -9.08 -1.09
CA SER A 337 41.29 -9.22 -2.49
C SER A 337 40.15 -9.72 -3.41
N HIS A 338 39.34 -10.65 -2.90
CA HIS A 338 38.17 -11.16 -3.61
C HIS A 338 37.03 -10.14 -3.66
N LEU A 339 36.82 -9.37 -2.59
CA LEU A 339 35.87 -8.27 -2.54
C LEU A 339 36.21 -7.20 -3.56
N ASP A 340 37.51 -6.85 -3.71
CA ASP A 340 37.96 -5.85 -4.68
C ASP A 340 37.71 -6.28 -6.13
N SER A 341 37.88 -7.57 -6.42
CA SER A 341 37.62 -8.15 -7.75
C SER A 341 36.13 -8.30 -8.09
N THR A 342 35.25 -8.22 -7.10
CA THR A 342 33.79 -8.35 -7.28
C THR A 342 33.19 -7.02 -7.74
N GLU A 343 32.51 -6.95 -8.89
CA GLU A 343 31.94 -5.69 -9.41
C GLU A 343 30.88 -5.10 -8.47
N LYS A 344 29.89 -5.90 -8.06
CA LYS A 344 28.78 -5.48 -7.19
C LYS A 344 28.38 -6.56 -6.20
N ILE A 345 27.90 -6.12 -5.03
CA ILE A 345 27.33 -7.00 -4.00
C ILE A 345 25.80 -6.81 -3.97
N ASP A 346 25.11 -7.43 -4.93
CA ASP A 346 23.68 -7.22 -5.15
C ASP A 346 22.83 -8.18 -4.30
N THR A 347 23.36 -9.32 -3.85
CA THR A 347 22.63 -10.32 -3.08
C THR A 347 22.97 -10.27 -1.59
N ASP A 348 21.97 -10.52 -0.74
CA ASP A 348 22.16 -10.61 0.72
C ASP A 348 23.10 -11.77 1.09
N LYS A 349 23.04 -12.88 0.32
CA LYS A 349 23.92 -14.03 0.52
C LYS A 349 25.40 -13.67 0.36
N LEU A 350 25.74 -12.93 -0.69
CA LEU A 350 27.11 -12.49 -0.97
C LEU A 350 27.56 -11.44 0.05
N TYR A 351 26.69 -10.54 0.43
CA TYR A 351 26.96 -9.55 1.48
C TYR A 351 27.26 -10.21 2.82
N LEU A 352 26.45 -11.18 3.23
CA LEU A 352 26.63 -11.93 4.48
C LEU A 352 27.90 -12.79 4.43
N TYR A 353 28.25 -13.37 3.29
CA TYR A 353 29.49 -14.13 3.12
C TYR A 353 30.72 -13.28 3.50
N TYR A 354 30.81 -12.07 2.98
CA TYR A 354 31.93 -11.17 3.34
C TYR A 354 31.83 -10.65 4.78
N LEU A 355 30.62 -10.34 5.25
CA LEU A 355 30.41 -9.86 6.61
C LEU A 355 30.76 -10.89 7.68
N GLN A 356 30.59 -12.17 7.36
CA GLN A 356 30.82 -13.31 8.24
C GLN A 356 32.18 -13.99 8.02
N GLU A 357 33.13 -13.29 7.41
CA GLU A 357 34.48 -13.81 7.19
C GLU A 357 34.54 -15.09 6.34
N GLY A 358 33.59 -15.26 5.44
CA GLY A 358 33.48 -16.47 4.62
C GLY A 358 33.04 -17.74 5.38
N LYS A 359 32.59 -17.61 6.62
CA LYS A 359 32.19 -18.73 7.49
C LYS A 359 30.72 -18.67 7.85
N CYS A 360 30.14 -19.83 8.06
CA CYS A 360 28.79 -19.94 8.59
C CYS A 360 28.78 -19.67 10.10
N LEU A 361 27.99 -18.70 10.59
CA LEU A 361 27.91 -18.40 12.03
C LEU A 361 27.35 -19.53 12.88
N TYR A 362 26.67 -20.51 12.28
CA TYR A 362 26.12 -21.66 13.01
C TYR A 362 27.12 -22.83 13.14
N CYS A 363 27.89 -23.12 12.10
CA CYS A 363 28.77 -24.26 12.10
C CYS A 363 30.28 -23.90 12.02
N MET A 364 30.60 -22.61 11.88
CA MET A 364 31.95 -22.05 11.79
C MET A 364 32.82 -22.66 10.66
N LYS A 365 32.17 -23.24 9.64
CA LYS A 365 32.84 -23.79 8.45
C LYS A 365 32.69 -22.84 7.28
#